data_cbdb15d46f8f394898c4dc118acec3d5
#
_entry.id   cbdb15d46f8f394898c4dc118acec3d5
#
_cell.length_a   1.000
_cell.length_b   1.000
_cell.length_c   1.000
_cell.angle_alpha   90.00
_cell.angle_beta   90.00
_cell.angle_gamma   90.00
#
_symmetry.space_group_name_H-M   'P 1'
#
loop_
_entity.id
_entity.type
_entity.pdbx_description
1 polymer ?
#
loop_
_entity_poly.entity_id
_entity_poly.type
_entity_poly.pdbx_seq_one_letter_code
_entity_poly.pdbx_strand_id
1 'polypeptide(L)' 'MFKVYMLMSLDIHKHSYVGYTDNLKKRLMLHNNNKGAKYTRGRQWRVIYYKNYNSKSVAMKEEFKLKKTTS' A
#
# COMPACT_ATOMS: atom_id res chain seq x y z
N MET A 1 7.45 -13.93 -3.22
CA MET A 1 6.36 -13.30 -3.97
C MET A 1 6.09 -11.91 -3.42
N PHE A 2 5.83 -10.95 -4.29
CA PHE A 2 5.60 -9.57 -3.91
C PHE A 2 4.16 -9.18 -4.19
N LYS A 3 3.60 -8.30 -3.36
CA LYS A 3 2.25 -7.77 -3.55
C LYS A 3 2.32 -6.28 -3.81
N VAL A 4 1.59 -5.84 -4.82
CA VAL A 4 1.25 -4.42 -4.97
C VAL A 4 -0.11 -4.25 -4.30
N TYR A 5 -0.24 -3.27 -3.45
CA TYR A 5 -1.44 -3.09 -2.63
C TYR A 5 -1.89 -1.63 -2.62
N MET A 6 -3.17 -1.46 -2.35
CA MET A 6 -3.76 -0.14 -2.16
C MET A 6 -4.46 -0.11 -0.82
N LEU A 7 -4.18 0.92 -0.04
CA LEU A 7 -4.81 1.17 1.25
C LEU A 7 -5.75 2.35 1.13
N MET A 8 -6.79 2.34 1.96
CA MET A 8 -7.67 3.49 2.13
C MET A 8 -7.73 3.83 3.61
N SER A 9 -7.63 5.11 3.93
CA SER A 9 -7.73 5.55 5.33
C SER A 9 -9.15 5.37 5.84
N LEU A 10 -9.28 5.16 7.15
CA LEU A 10 -10.57 4.91 7.79
C LEU A 10 -11.29 6.19 8.17
N ASP A 11 -10.63 7.34 8.03
CA ASP A 11 -11.25 8.64 8.34
C ASP A 11 -12.19 9.09 7.22
N ILE A 12 -12.85 10.22 7.44
CA ILE A 12 -13.82 10.74 6.47
C ILE A 12 -13.17 11.22 5.17
N HIS A 13 -11.88 11.48 5.18
CA HIS A 13 -11.17 12.01 4.01
C HIS A 13 -10.86 10.93 2.97
N LYS A 14 -10.84 9.66 3.37
CA LYS A 14 -10.64 8.53 2.46
C LYS A 14 -9.38 8.68 1.60
N HIS A 15 -8.27 8.99 2.24
CA HIS A 15 -6.97 9.03 1.53
C HIS A 15 -6.58 7.64 1.04
N SER A 16 -5.91 7.57 -0.09
CA SER A 16 -5.40 6.31 -0.61
C SER A 16 -3.88 6.29 -0.63
N TYR A 17 -3.31 5.09 -0.53
CA TYR A 17 -1.87 4.88 -0.59
C TYR A 17 -1.59 3.60 -1.36
N VAL A 18 -0.64 3.64 -2.29
CA VAL A 18 -0.22 2.50 -3.09
C VAL A 18 1.22 2.18 -2.75
N GLY A 19 1.51 0.90 -2.52
CA GLY A 19 2.86 0.44 -2.23
C GLY A 19 3.07 -0.99 -2.69
N TYR A 20 4.27 -1.52 -2.44
CA TYR A 20 4.53 -2.93 -2.67
C TYR A 20 5.28 -3.52 -1.48
N THR A 21 5.13 -4.82 -1.26
CA THR A 21 5.76 -5.49 -0.13
C THR A 21 5.81 -7.00 -0.38
N ASP A 22 6.73 -7.68 0.28
CA ASP A 22 6.75 -9.14 0.32
C ASP A 22 5.90 -9.71 1.46
N ASN A 23 5.42 -8.87 2.36
CA ASN A 23 4.60 -9.29 3.50
C ASN A 23 3.54 -8.23 3.80
N LEU A 24 2.37 -8.38 3.18
CA LEU A 24 1.31 -7.37 3.27
C LEU A 24 0.78 -7.21 4.70
N LYS A 25 0.59 -8.31 5.41
CA LYS A 25 0.07 -8.27 6.79
C LYS A 25 0.98 -7.45 7.70
N LYS A 26 2.30 -7.71 7.63
CA LYS A 26 3.28 -6.98 8.42
C LYS A 26 3.33 -5.51 8.01
N ARG A 27 3.27 -5.25 6.70
CA ARG A 27 3.34 -3.88 6.19
C ARG A 27 2.13 -3.05 6.62
N LEU A 28 0.94 -3.64 6.57
CA LEU A 28 -0.28 -2.97 7.04
C LEU A 28 -0.15 -2.62 8.53
N MET A 29 0.37 -3.54 9.32
CA MET A 29 0.60 -3.28 10.74
C MET A 29 1.54 -2.10 10.95
N LEU A 30 2.61 -2.02 10.16
CA LEU A 30 3.55 -0.91 10.26
C LEU A 30 2.88 0.42 9.90
N HIS A 31 2.07 0.44 8.85
CA HIS A 31 1.33 1.67 8.49
C HIS A 31 0.40 2.10 9.62
N ASN A 32 -0.31 1.17 10.22
CA ASN A 32 -1.26 1.48 11.30
C ASN A 32 -0.58 1.86 12.61
N ASN A 33 0.71 1.53 12.77
CA ASN A 33 1.50 1.90 13.93
C ASN A 33 2.41 3.10 13.68
N ASN A 34 2.17 3.86 12.62
CA ASN A 34 2.93 5.04 12.24
C ASN A 34 4.40 4.74 11.92
N LYS A 35 4.70 3.50 11.52
CA LYS A 35 6.05 3.04 11.20
C LYS A 35 6.22 2.65 9.73
N GLY A 36 5.19 2.87 8.93
CA GLY A 36 5.25 2.63 7.50
C GLY A 36 5.83 3.81 6.75
N ALA A 37 5.13 4.27 5.73
CA ALA A 37 5.54 5.45 4.98
C ALA A 37 5.19 6.72 5.76
N LYS A 38 5.94 7.78 5.50
CA LYS A 38 5.67 9.08 6.12
C LYS A 38 4.24 9.55 5.82
N TYR A 39 3.78 9.31 4.61
CA TYR A 39 2.43 9.69 4.16
C TYR A 39 1.33 9.04 4.98
N THR A 40 1.56 7.83 5.50
CA THR A 40 0.52 7.07 6.21
C THR A 40 0.47 7.33 7.70
N ARG A 41 1.35 8.17 8.23
CA ARG A 41 1.39 8.50 9.65
C ARG A 41 0.14 9.25 10.09
N GLY A 42 -0.32 8.94 11.29
CA GLY A 42 -1.45 9.65 11.88
C GLY A 42 -2.82 9.15 11.46
N ARG A 43 -2.90 8.09 10.67
CA ARG A 43 -4.15 7.52 10.21
C ARG A 43 -4.16 6.01 10.36
N GLN A 44 -5.35 5.46 10.42
CA GLN A 44 -5.55 4.02 10.34
C GLN A 44 -5.95 3.65 8.92
N TRP A 45 -5.53 2.48 8.46
CA TRP A 45 -5.65 2.07 7.05
C TRP A 45 -6.24 0.67 6.95
N ARG A 46 -6.92 0.40 5.83
CA ARG A 46 -7.34 -0.94 5.45
C ARG A 46 -6.93 -1.22 4.02
N VAL A 47 -6.72 -2.50 3.70
CA VAL A 47 -6.39 -2.92 2.33
C VAL A 47 -7.69 -2.96 1.53
N ILE A 48 -7.73 -2.26 0.41
CA ILE A 48 -8.88 -2.29 -0.50
C ILE A 48 -8.55 -3.02 -1.80
N TYR A 49 -7.28 -3.31 -2.06
CA TYR A 49 -6.86 -3.98 -3.29
C TYR A 49 -5.45 -4.52 -3.10
N TYR A 50 -5.18 -5.72 -3.67
CA TYR A 50 -3.81 -6.20 -3.80
C TYR A 50 -3.72 -7.18 -4.96
N LYS A 51 -2.50 -7.33 -5.50
CA LYS A 51 -2.21 -8.31 -6.53
C LYS A 51 -0.81 -8.85 -6.33
N ASN A 52 -0.65 -10.16 -6.57
CA ASN A 52 0.63 -10.85 -6.39
C ASN A 52 1.47 -10.81 -7.66
N TYR A 53 2.78 -10.68 -7.49
CA TYR A 53 3.75 -10.72 -8.57
C TYR A 53 4.93 -11.59 -8.15
N ASN A 54 5.56 -12.29 -9.12
CA ASN A 54 6.64 -13.19 -8.81
C ASN A 54 7.98 -12.49 -8.62
N SER A 55 8.13 -11.26 -9.09
CA SER A 55 9.40 -10.56 -9.03
C SER A 55 9.23 -9.17 -8.47
N LYS A 56 10.25 -8.70 -7.74
CA LYS A 56 10.26 -7.37 -7.18
C LYS A 56 10.22 -6.30 -8.26
N SER A 57 10.97 -6.49 -9.35
CA SER A 57 11.02 -5.49 -10.43
C SER A 57 9.66 -5.32 -11.10
N VAL A 58 8.93 -6.41 -11.30
CA VAL A 58 7.58 -6.34 -11.85
C VAL A 58 6.63 -5.66 -10.88
N ALA A 59 6.72 -5.98 -9.59
CA ALA A 59 5.90 -5.35 -8.57
C ALA A 59 6.13 -3.84 -8.51
N MET A 60 7.39 -3.41 -8.55
CA MET A 60 7.73 -1.98 -8.57
C MET A 60 7.14 -1.27 -9.78
N LYS A 61 7.22 -1.91 -10.93
CA LYS A 61 6.69 -1.36 -12.18
C LYS A 61 5.16 -1.22 -12.10
N GLU A 62 4.48 -2.24 -11.59
CA GLU A 62 3.02 -2.23 -11.48
C GLU A 62 2.56 -1.26 -10.38
N GLU A 63 3.30 -1.13 -9.31
CA GLU A 63 3.04 -0.13 -8.28
C GLU A 63 3.05 1.28 -8.88
N PHE A 64 4.05 1.57 -9.69
CA PHE A 64 4.19 2.86 -10.34
C PHE A 64 3.00 3.16 -11.26
N LYS A 65 2.59 2.16 -12.04
CA LYS A 65 1.42 2.30 -12.92
C LYS A 65 0.14 2.57 -12.12
N LEU A 66 -0.05 1.85 -11.03
CA LEU A 66 -1.24 2.00 -10.21
C LEU A 66 -1.29 3.39 -9.56
N LYS A 67 -0.15 3.90 -9.11
CA LYS A 67 -0.06 5.25 -8.55
C LYS A 67 -0.51 6.31 -9.55
N LYS A 68 -0.14 6.15 -10.80
CA LYS A 68 -0.52 7.10 -11.85
C LYS A 68 -2.02 7.11 -12.10
N THR A 69 -2.68 5.96 -11.99
CA THR A 69 -4.11 5.87 -12.28
C THR A 69 -4.99 6.28 -11.11
N THR A 70 -4.44 6.33 -9.89
CA THR A 70 -5.22 6.62 -8.69
C THR A 70 -4.96 7.98 -8.08
N SER A 71 -4.03 8.71 -8.61
CA SER A 71 -3.68 10.05 -8.08
C SER A 71 -4.66 11.16 -8.45
#